data_330e08056720ee50ee332d60d46e70c3
#
_entry.id   330e08056720ee50ee332d60d46e70c3
#
_cell.length_a   1.000
_cell.length_b   1.000
_cell.length_c   1.000
_cell.angle_alpha   90.00
_cell.angle_beta   90.00
_cell.angle_gamma   90.00
#
_symmetry.space_group_name_H-M   'P 1'
#
loop_
_entity.id
_entity.type
_entity.pdbx_description
1 polymer ?
#
loop_
_entity_poly.entity_id
_entity_poly.type
_entity_poly.pdbx_seq_one_letter_code
_entity_poly.pdbx_strand_id
1 'polypeptide(L)'
;MARRKRQPVAGEIAEETRQTILRVAEQLFMTYGYRAVTTRQLAEVCGLTQPALYHYFADKEEIYLAVVSEEIAKIHLALERIVRRADTVSERLQAVAGFLLSRMHYDLNLMLHDVRYEVSTKTRDKLDIQFRQGFIVPIAAIFEQGIQRGELRDVTQGGMAAFPAAYLFMTMLSGFATRVPLNATPRDLQAYQAASAETCVRILLHGIARSHG
;
A
#
# COMPACT_ATOMS: atom_id res chain seq x y z
N MET A 1 -32.78 -3.63 33.71
CA MET A 1 -32.39 -4.93 33.12
C MET A 1 -30.93 -4.86 32.70
N ALA A 2 -30.05 -5.55 33.40
CA ALA A 2 -28.62 -5.56 33.12
C ALA A 2 -28.33 -6.49 31.93
N ARG A 3 -27.75 -5.92 30.84
CA ARG A 3 -27.33 -6.65 29.63
C ARG A 3 -26.16 -7.57 29.98
N ARG A 4 -26.40 -8.88 30.11
CA ARG A 4 -25.38 -9.91 30.35
C ARG A 4 -24.30 -9.81 29.26
N LYS A 5 -23.07 -9.39 29.60
CA LYS A 5 -21.89 -9.47 28.71
C LYS A 5 -21.69 -10.94 28.35
N ARG A 6 -21.80 -11.26 27.06
CA ARG A 6 -21.52 -12.59 26.51
C ARG A 6 -20.04 -12.87 26.75
N GLN A 7 -19.69 -13.97 27.41
CA GLN A 7 -18.30 -14.41 27.51
C GLN A 7 -17.83 -14.83 26.11
N PRO A 8 -16.66 -14.34 25.66
CA PRO A 8 -16.13 -14.71 24.36
C PRO A 8 -15.83 -16.20 24.27
N VAL A 9 -16.15 -16.82 23.16
CA VAL A 9 -15.87 -18.24 22.88
C VAL A 9 -14.36 -18.38 22.61
N ALA A 10 -13.78 -19.55 22.93
CA ALA A 10 -12.32 -19.79 22.78
C ALA A 10 -11.75 -19.39 21.40
N GLY A 11 -12.52 -19.55 20.32
CA GLY A 11 -12.13 -19.11 18.99
C GLY A 11 -12.10 -17.57 18.81
N GLU A 12 -13.02 -16.85 19.48
CA GLU A 12 -13.02 -15.38 19.46
C GLU A 12 -11.80 -14.81 20.19
N ILE A 13 -11.39 -15.42 21.31
CA ILE A 13 -10.19 -15.05 22.07
C ILE A 13 -8.92 -15.30 21.24
N ALA A 14 -8.85 -16.43 20.52
CA ALA A 14 -7.72 -16.75 19.68
C ALA A 14 -7.58 -15.76 18.51
N GLU A 15 -8.67 -15.38 17.86
CA GLU A 15 -8.65 -14.39 16.79
C GLU A 15 -8.30 -12.98 17.31
N GLU A 16 -8.83 -12.57 18.46
CA GLU A 16 -8.49 -11.30 19.09
C GLU A 16 -6.99 -11.23 19.46
N THR A 17 -6.42 -12.33 19.96
CA THR A 17 -4.99 -12.43 20.22
C THR A 17 -4.17 -12.35 18.94
N ARG A 18 -4.60 -13.05 17.88
CA ARG A 18 -3.94 -13.01 16.57
C ARG A 18 -3.92 -11.58 16.01
N GLN A 19 -5.03 -10.87 16.08
CA GLN A 19 -5.14 -9.48 15.65
C GLN A 19 -4.27 -8.53 16.49
N THR A 20 -4.15 -8.81 17.78
CA THR A 20 -3.24 -8.04 18.66
C THR A 20 -1.78 -8.24 18.26
N ILE A 21 -1.37 -9.48 17.94
CA ILE A 21 -0.02 -9.77 17.44
C ILE A 21 0.24 -9.02 16.14
N LEU A 22 -0.68 -9.04 15.19
CA LEU A 22 -0.50 -8.36 13.90
C LEU A 22 -0.39 -6.84 14.06
N ARG A 23 -1.21 -6.23 14.91
CA ARG A 23 -1.15 -4.80 15.19
C ARG A 23 0.17 -4.38 15.85
N VAL A 24 0.67 -5.16 16.80
CA VAL A 24 1.98 -4.91 17.44
C VAL A 24 3.11 -5.13 16.45
N ALA A 25 3.02 -6.19 15.64
CA ALA A 25 4.02 -6.49 14.61
C ALA A 25 4.07 -5.40 13.54
N GLU A 26 2.92 -4.90 13.09
CA GLU A 26 2.84 -3.75 12.16
C GLU A 26 3.61 -2.56 12.72
N GLN A 27 3.34 -2.13 13.96
CA GLN A 27 4.03 -1.01 14.60
C GLN A 27 5.54 -1.22 14.68
N LEU A 28 5.98 -2.40 15.08
CA LEU A 28 7.42 -2.69 15.23
C LEU A 28 8.12 -2.79 13.89
N PHE A 29 7.55 -3.49 12.90
CA PHE A 29 8.15 -3.62 11.58
C PHE A 29 8.20 -2.27 10.83
N MET A 30 7.16 -1.46 10.95
CA MET A 30 7.13 -0.13 10.32
C MET A 30 8.10 0.86 10.97
N THR A 31 8.41 0.68 12.26
CA THR A 31 9.34 1.57 12.98
C THR A 31 10.79 1.15 12.82
N TYR A 32 11.07 -0.16 12.90
CA TYR A 32 12.44 -0.68 13.00
C TYR A 32 12.89 -1.52 11.80
N GLY A 33 11.97 -1.85 10.88
CA GLY A 33 12.22 -2.77 9.77
C GLY A 33 12.16 -4.25 10.17
N TYR A 34 11.99 -5.11 9.16
CA TYR A 34 11.89 -6.55 9.37
C TYR A 34 13.10 -7.12 10.11
N ARG A 35 14.32 -6.73 9.71
CA ARG A 35 15.56 -7.31 10.24
C ARG A 35 15.76 -7.07 11.74
N ALA A 36 15.45 -5.87 12.22
CA ALA A 36 15.70 -5.47 13.61
C ALA A 36 14.71 -6.07 14.61
N VAL A 37 13.50 -6.44 14.17
CA VAL A 37 12.45 -6.98 15.05
C VAL A 37 12.67 -8.49 15.28
N THR A 38 12.57 -8.93 16.53
CA THR A 38 12.68 -10.35 16.93
C THR A 38 11.34 -10.90 17.41
N THR A 39 11.13 -12.21 17.26
CA THR A 39 9.94 -12.90 17.80
C THR A 39 9.84 -12.81 19.31
N ARG A 40 10.97 -12.73 20.02
CA ARG A 40 11.01 -12.51 21.46
C ARG A 40 10.45 -11.14 21.84
N GLN A 41 10.88 -10.09 21.13
CA GLN A 41 10.37 -8.73 21.33
C GLN A 41 8.89 -8.62 21.00
N LEU A 42 8.43 -9.27 19.91
CA LEU A 42 7.00 -9.34 19.56
C LEU A 42 6.18 -10.00 20.68
N ALA A 43 6.62 -11.15 21.18
CA ALA A 43 5.94 -11.85 22.26
C ALA A 43 5.87 -11.00 23.53
N GLU A 44 6.99 -10.38 23.94
CA GLU A 44 7.09 -9.53 25.12
C GLU A 44 6.09 -8.36 25.06
N VAL A 45 6.07 -7.62 23.93
CA VAL A 45 5.15 -6.48 23.75
C VAL A 45 3.68 -6.93 23.71
N CYS A 46 3.40 -8.14 23.20
CA CYS A 46 2.04 -8.73 23.23
C CYS A 46 1.64 -9.31 24.60
N GLY A 47 2.53 -9.34 25.60
CA GLY A 47 2.28 -10.00 26.86
C GLY A 47 2.20 -11.54 26.76
N LEU A 48 2.86 -12.11 25.73
CA LEU A 48 2.89 -13.54 25.45
C LEU A 48 4.26 -14.14 25.74
N THR A 49 4.30 -15.46 25.93
CA THR A 49 5.55 -16.21 25.84
C THR A 49 5.90 -16.46 24.36
N GLN A 50 7.18 -16.63 24.06
CA GLN A 50 7.61 -16.95 22.69
C GLN A 50 6.98 -18.27 22.16
N PRO A 51 6.85 -19.37 22.95
CA PRO A 51 6.08 -20.54 22.53
C PRO A 51 4.61 -20.24 22.22
N ALA A 52 3.96 -19.37 23.02
CA ALA A 52 2.58 -18.97 22.75
C ALA A 52 2.43 -18.19 21.42
N LEU A 53 3.41 -17.34 21.06
CA LEU A 53 3.43 -16.67 19.76
C LEU A 53 3.48 -17.69 18.60
N TYR A 54 4.30 -18.74 18.73
CA TYR A 54 4.43 -19.80 17.73
C TYR A 54 3.19 -20.70 17.56
N HIS A 55 2.22 -20.63 18.47
CA HIS A 55 0.91 -21.25 18.24
C HIS A 55 0.06 -20.48 17.20
N TYR A 56 0.32 -19.20 17.00
CA TYR A 56 -0.41 -18.35 16.04
C TYR A 56 0.30 -18.22 14.69
N PHE A 57 1.62 -18.23 14.69
CA PHE A 57 2.45 -18.04 13.49
C PHE A 57 3.67 -18.94 13.56
N ALA A 58 3.97 -19.64 12.47
CA ALA A 58 5.08 -20.61 12.43
C ALA A 58 6.45 -19.93 12.61
N ASP A 59 6.61 -18.71 12.10
CA ASP A 59 7.85 -17.94 12.17
C ASP A 59 7.62 -16.44 12.03
N LYS A 60 8.70 -15.65 12.12
CA LYS A 60 8.66 -14.19 11.96
C LYS A 60 8.24 -13.76 10.55
N GLU A 61 8.61 -14.54 9.56
CA GLU A 61 8.29 -14.23 8.15
C GLU A 61 6.81 -14.40 7.86
N GLU A 62 6.15 -15.38 8.49
CA GLU A 62 4.70 -15.54 8.40
C GLU A 62 3.95 -14.36 9.04
N ILE A 63 4.43 -13.86 10.20
CA ILE A 63 3.87 -12.65 10.81
C ILE A 63 4.02 -11.46 9.86
N TYR A 64 5.21 -11.28 9.29
CA TYR A 64 5.49 -10.19 8.36
C TYR A 64 4.63 -10.27 7.10
N LEU A 65 4.52 -11.46 6.50
CA LEU A 65 3.64 -11.70 5.35
C LEU A 65 2.19 -11.33 5.67
N ALA A 66 1.69 -11.71 6.85
CA ALA A 66 0.32 -11.39 7.25
C ALA A 66 0.11 -9.87 7.42
N VAL A 67 1.04 -9.17 8.08
CA VAL A 67 1.00 -7.70 8.26
C VAL A 67 0.99 -6.98 6.91
N VAL A 68 1.91 -7.33 6.01
CA VAL A 68 1.98 -6.71 4.67
C VAL A 68 0.75 -7.00 3.84
N SER A 69 0.23 -8.24 3.91
CA SER A 69 -0.99 -8.65 3.20
C SER A 69 -2.21 -7.86 3.67
N GLU A 70 -2.36 -7.63 4.99
CA GLU A 70 -3.45 -6.80 5.53
C GLU A 70 -3.35 -5.35 5.06
N GLU A 71 -2.14 -4.79 5.00
CA GLU A 71 -1.95 -3.41 4.54
C GLU A 71 -2.25 -3.27 3.04
N ILE A 72 -1.81 -4.23 2.22
CA ILE A 72 -2.17 -4.30 0.80
C ILE A 72 -3.70 -4.38 0.64
N ALA A 73 -4.39 -5.19 1.44
CA ALA A 73 -5.84 -5.33 1.37
C ALA A 73 -6.57 -4.02 1.74
N LYS A 74 -6.10 -3.30 2.77
CA LYS A 74 -6.65 -1.97 3.15
C LYS A 74 -6.49 -0.96 2.00
N ILE A 75 -5.33 -0.93 1.36
CA ILE A 75 -5.04 -0.06 0.22
C ILE A 75 -5.91 -0.45 -0.97
N HIS A 76 -6.02 -1.72 -1.30
CA HIS A 76 -6.86 -2.23 -2.38
C HIS A 76 -8.31 -1.74 -2.25
N LEU A 77 -8.92 -1.89 -1.07
CA LEU A 77 -10.28 -1.42 -0.81
C LEU A 77 -10.45 0.10 -1.01
N ALA A 78 -9.43 0.88 -0.65
CA ALA A 78 -9.46 2.32 -0.89
C ALA A 78 -9.34 2.67 -2.37
N LEU A 79 -8.45 2.00 -3.10
CA LEU A 79 -8.29 2.17 -4.54
C LEU A 79 -9.55 1.76 -5.31
N GLU A 80 -10.19 0.65 -4.95
CA GLU A 80 -11.47 0.24 -5.57
C GLU A 80 -12.56 1.32 -5.41
N ARG A 81 -12.63 1.97 -4.24
CA ARG A 81 -13.60 3.07 -4.04
C ARG A 81 -13.31 4.24 -4.97
N ILE A 82 -12.03 4.57 -5.19
CA ILE A 82 -11.63 5.64 -6.12
C ILE A 82 -11.97 5.24 -7.57
N VAL A 83 -11.67 4.01 -7.97
CA VAL A 83 -11.96 3.50 -9.33
C VAL A 83 -13.46 3.57 -9.67
N ARG A 84 -14.33 3.34 -8.69
CA ARG A 84 -15.80 3.36 -8.87
C ARG A 84 -16.41 4.77 -8.95
N ARG A 85 -15.62 5.82 -8.72
CA ARG A 85 -16.13 7.19 -8.83
C ARG A 85 -16.44 7.54 -10.29
N ALA A 86 -17.47 8.38 -10.47
CA ALA A 86 -17.87 8.86 -11.80
C ALA A 86 -17.03 10.06 -12.29
N ASP A 87 -15.80 10.18 -11.81
CA ASP A 87 -14.88 11.28 -12.13
C ASP A 87 -14.10 10.98 -13.42
N THR A 88 -13.44 11.98 -13.96
CA THR A 88 -12.51 11.85 -15.09
C THR A 88 -11.29 10.98 -14.73
N VAL A 89 -10.56 10.50 -15.73
CA VAL A 89 -9.28 9.79 -15.52
C VAL A 89 -8.31 10.63 -14.69
N SER A 90 -8.18 11.92 -15.00
CA SER A 90 -7.28 12.83 -14.29
C SER A 90 -7.64 12.95 -12.81
N GLU A 91 -8.90 13.17 -12.47
CA GLU A 91 -9.37 13.29 -11.08
C GLU A 91 -9.17 12.00 -10.28
N ARG A 92 -9.46 10.85 -10.89
CA ARG A 92 -9.24 9.54 -10.25
C ARG A 92 -7.75 9.26 -10.01
N LEU A 93 -6.89 9.55 -10.99
CA LEU A 93 -5.44 9.39 -10.84
C LEU A 93 -4.88 10.35 -9.78
N GLN A 94 -5.38 11.61 -9.71
CA GLN A 94 -5.00 12.56 -8.66
C GLN A 94 -5.43 12.05 -7.27
N ALA A 95 -6.64 11.51 -7.15
CA ALA A 95 -7.11 10.92 -5.89
C ALA A 95 -6.26 9.70 -5.47
N VAL A 96 -5.90 8.82 -6.42
CA VAL A 96 -4.98 7.69 -6.17
C VAL A 96 -3.61 8.20 -5.74
N ALA A 97 -3.03 9.16 -6.46
CA ALA A 97 -1.71 9.71 -6.16
C ALA A 97 -1.69 10.36 -4.77
N GLY A 98 -2.66 11.21 -4.46
CA GLY A 98 -2.78 11.86 -3.15
C GLY A 98 -2.93 10.84 -2.01
N PHE A 99 -3.78 9.83 -2.19
CA PHE A 99 -3.96 8.75 -1.22
C PHE A 99 -2.66 7.95 -1.00
N LEU A 100 -2.00 7.50 -2.07
CA LEU A 100 -0.77 6.72 -1.96
C LEU A 100 0.38 7.55 -1.38
N LEU A 101 0.61 8.77 -1.85
CA LEU A 101 1.66 9.64 -1.33
C LEU A 101 1.44 9.99 0.14
N SER A 102 0.20 10.13 0.62
CA SER A 102 -0.07 10.34 2.04
C SER A 102 0.31 9.14 2.91
N ARG A 103 0.35 7.93 2.35
CA ARG A 103 0.72 6.70 3.05
C ARG A 103 2.17 6.26 2.82
N MET A 104 2.82 6.71 1.76
CA MET A 104 4.21 6.34 1.42
C MET A 104 5.27 6.99 2.33
N HIS A 105 4.88 7.54 3.48
CA HIS A 105 5.74 8.41 4.27
C HIS A 105 6.92 7.68 4.84
N TYR A 106 7.03 6.83 5.61
CA TYR A 106 8.18 6.08 6.12
C TYR A 106 7.95 4.57 5.94
N ASP A 107 6.74 4.15 6.18
CA ASP A 107 6.38 2.76 6.38
C ASP A 107 6.41 1.95 5.08
N LEU A 108 5.86 2.49 4.00
CA LEU A 108 5.77 1.75 2.73
C LEU A 108 7.13 1.59 2.05
N ASN A 109 8.02 2.58 2.13
CA ASN A 109 9.37 2.48 1.56
C ASN A 109 10.21 1.44 2.31
N LEU A 110 10.14 1.43 3.64
CA LEU A 110 10.81 0.43 4.47
C LEU A 110 10.26 -0.97 4.17
N MET A 111 8.93 -1.09 4.11
CA MET A 111 8.25 -2.33 3.76
C MET A 111 8.67 -2.86 2.36
N LEU A 112 8.72 -2.00 1.34
CA LEU A 112 9.18 -2.39 -0.01
C LEU A 112 10.64 -2.81 -0.03
N HIS A 113 11.50 -2.14 0.75
CA HIS A 113 12.89 -2.53 0.95
C HIS A 113 12.98 -3.93 1.59
N ASP A 114 12.27 -4.15 2.70
CA ASP A 114 12.27 -5.43 3.42
C ASP A 114 11.75 -6.58 2.52
N VAL A 115 10.66 -6.36 1.78
CA VAL A 115 10.14 -7.34 0.81
C VAL A 115 11.17 -7.68 -0.25
N ARG A 116 11.97 -6.69 -0.69
CA ARG A 116 12.95 -6.92 -1.76
C ARG A 116 14.21 -7.65 -1.29
N TYR A 117 14.66 -7.37 -0.06
CA TYR A 117 16.01 -7.77 0.37
C TYR A 117 16.05 -8.70 1.59
N GLU A 118 15.01 -8.71 2.43
CA GLU A 118 15.08 -9.35 3.74
C GLU A 118 14.21 -10.61 3.88
N VAL A 119 13.22 -10.80 2.99
CA VAL A 119 12.35 -11.99 3.03
C VAL A 119 12.76 -13.05 2.01
N SER A 120 12.29 -14.28 2.22
CA SER A 120 12.51 -15.39 1.30
C SER A 120 11.88 -15.15 -0.07
N THR A 121 12.41 -15.78 -1.12
CA THR A 121 11.84 -15.74 -2.47
C THR A 121 10.37 -16.16 -2.47
N LYS A 122 10.02 -17.19 -1.71
CA LYS A 122 8.63 -17.69 -1.60
C LYS A 122 7.67 -16.62 -1.06
N THR A 123 8.09 -15.88 -0.04
CA THR A 123 7.27 -14.78 0.55
C THR A 123 7.22 -13.60 -0.41
N ARG A 124 8.32 -13.27 -1.06
CA ARG A 124 8.38 -12.22 -2.08
C ARG A 124 7.40 -12.49 -3.22
N ASP A 125 7.43 -13.70 -3.80
CA ASP A 125 6.52 -14.07 -4.90
C ASP A 125 5.04 -13.92 -4.51
N LYS A 126 4.68 -14.29 -3.26
CA LYS A 126 3.32 -14.10 -2.75
C LYS A 126 2.96 -12.62 -2.65
N LEU A 127 3.86 -11.81 -2.12
CA LEU A 127 3.65 -10.37 -1.96
C LEU A 127 3.60 -9.64 -3.31
N ASP A 128 4.40 -10.07 -4.30
CA ASP A 128 4.37 -9.53 -5.66
C ASP A 128 3.00 -9.77 -6.33
N ILE A 129 2.43 -10.96 -6.16
CA ILE A 129 1.08 -11.27 -6.66
C ILE A 129 0.04 -10.37 -5.97
N GLN A 130 0.11 -10.25 -4.65
CA GLN A 130 -0.82 -9.41 -3.88
C GLN A 130 -0.66 -7.93 -4.23
N PHE A 131 0.57 -7.44 -4.38
CA PHE A 131 0.84 -6.08 -4.82
C PHE A 131 0.24 -5.80 -6.20
N ARG A 132 0.45 -6.71 -7.15
CA ARG A 132 -0.14 -6.58 -8.48
C ARG A 132 -1.67 -6.49 -8.41
N GLN A 133 -2.30 -7.36 -7.63
CA GLN A 133 -3.76 -7.37 -7.48
C GLN A 133 -4.28 -6.17 -6.68
N GLY A 134 -3.57 -5.79 -5.62
CA GLY A 134 -3.99 -4.72 -4.71
C GLY A 134 -3.76 -3.30 -5.25
N PHE A 135 -2.74 -3.10 -6.08
CA PHE A 135 -2.37 -1.77 -6.58
C PHE A 135 -2.50 -1.67 -8.11
N ILE A 136 -1.83 -2.56 -8.83
CA ILE A 136 -1.68 -2.40 -10.29
C ILE A 136 -3.01 -2.63 -11.01
N VAL A 137 -3.75 -3.69 -10.65
CA VAL A 137 -5.03 -4.01 -11.28
C VAL A 137 -6.07 -2.87 -11.13
N PRO A 138 -6.34 -2.33 -9.92
CA PRO A 138 -7.29 -1.23 -9.80
C PRO A 138 -6.82 0.05 -10.51
N ILE A 139 -5.51 0.36 -10.51
CA ILE A 139 -5.00 1.52 -11.24
C ILE A 139 -5.12 1.30 -12.75
N ALA A 140 -4.79 0.12 -13.26
CA ALA A 140 -4.96 -0.22 -14.68
C ALA A 140 -6.42 -0.09 -15.14
N ALA A 141 -7.38 -0.43 -14.28
CA ALA A 141 -8.80 -0.26 -14.59
C ALA A 141 -9.19 1.21 -14.84
N ILE A 142 -8.51 2.19 -14.21
CA ILE A 142 -8.74 3.61 -14.51
C ILE A 142 -8.31 3.93 -15.93
N PHE A 143 -7.13 3.46 -16.36
CA PHE A 143 -6.62 3.66 -17.72
C PHE A 143 -7.49 2.95 -18.75
N GLU A 144 -7.88 1.71 -18.48
CA GLU A 144 -8.73 0.93 -19.39
C GLU A 144 -10.08 1.60 -19.60
N GLN A 145 -10.75 2.05 -18.54
CA GLN A 145 -12.00 2.80 -18.65
C GLN A 145 -11.80 4.14 -19.37
N GLY A 146 -10.68 4.81 -19.18
CA GLY A 146 -10.34 6.05 -19.91
C GLY A 146 -10.18 5.83 -21.41
N ILE A 147 -9.56 4.72 -21.80
CA ILE A 147 -9.45 4.33 -23.22
C ILE A 147 -10.83 4.01 -23.79
N GLN A 148 -11.63 3.23 -23.06
CA GLN A 148 -12.99 2.85 -23.50
C GLN A 148 -13.93 4.06 -23.65
N ARG A 149 -13.74 5.11 -22.83
CA ARG A 149 -14.54 6.35 -22.91
C ARG A 149 -13.99 7.38 -23.89
N GLY A 150 -12.84 7.10 -24.53
CA GLY A 150 -12.16 8.04 -25.41
C GLY A 150 -11.47 9.23 -24.70
N GLU A 151 -11.32 9.16 -23.38
CA GLU A 151 -10.55 10.14 -22.61
C GLU A 151 -9.04 9.98 -22.81
N LEU A 152 -8.59 8.75 -23.14
CA LEU A 152 -7.19 8.42 -23.41
C LEU A 152 -7.07 7.75 -24.78
N ARG A 153 -5.93 8.00 -25.44
CA ARG A 153 -5.57 7.30 -26.69
C ARG A 153 -5.19 5.86 -26.39
N ASP A 154 -5.64 4.94 -27.20
CA ASP A 154 -5.18 3.56 -27.18
C ASP A 154 -3.81 3.38 -27.85
N VAL A 155 -3.29 2.14 -27.85
CA VAL A 155 -1.99 1.80 -28.43
C VAL A 155 -1.94 2.11 -29.94
N THR A 156 -3.05 1.91 -30.67
CA THR A 156 -3.13 2.16 -32.12
C THR A 156 -3.08 3.66 -32.47
N GLN A 157 -3.44 4.49 -31.50
CA GLN A 157 -3.41 5.96 -31.61
C GLN A 157 -2.15 6.57 -31.00
N GLY A 158 -1.11 5.77 -30.72
CA GLY A 158 0.11 6.21 -30.07
C GLY A 158 -0.03 6.42 -28.55
N GLY A 159 -1.05 5.84 -27.93
CA GLY A 159 -1.20 5.77 -26.47
C GLY A 159 -0.46 4.58 -25.85
N MET A 160 -0.75 4.30 -24.59
CA MET A 160 -0.11 3.23 -23.82
C MET A 160 -1.19 2.24 -23.31
N ALA A 161 -0.87 0.95 -23.30
CA ALA A 161 -1.75 -0.06 -22.70
C ALA A 161 -1.90 0.17 -21.18
N ALA A 162 -3.06 -0.19 -20.63
CA ALA A 162 -3.45 0.13 -19.25
C ALA A 162 -2.47 -0.38 -18.17
N PHE A 163 -1.99 -1.61 -18.30
CA PHE A 163 -1.04 -2.18 -17.34
C PHE A 163 0.34 -1.49 -17.35
N PRO A 164 1.02 -1.30 -18.51
CA PRO A 164 2.22 -0.49 -18.58
C PRO A 164 2.03 0.93 -18.02
N ALA A 165 0.90 1.59 -18.32
CA ALA A 165 0.58 2.91 -17.78
C ALA A 165 0.46 2.90 -16.24
N ALA A 166 -0.18 1.89 -15.66
CA ALA A 166 -0.29 1.71 -14.22
C ALA A 166 1.08 1.50 -13.55
N TYR A 167 1.95 0.69 -14.14
CA TYR A 167 3.33 0.50 -13.63
C TYR A 167 4.16 1.77 -13.72
N LEU A 168 4.07 2.50 -14.83
CA LEU A 168 4.76 3.79 -15.00
C LEU A 168 4.28 4.79 -13.94
N PHE A 169 2.96 4.90 -13.75
CA PHE A 169 2.37 5.75 -12.72
C PHE A 169 2.89 5.44 -11.33
N MET A 170 2.91 4.16 -10.93
CA MET A 170 3.46 3.74 -9.64
C MET A 170 4.95 4.04 -9.48
N THR A 171 5.73 3.85 -10.55
CA THR A 171 7.17 4.17 -10.55
C THR A 171 7.40 5.68 -10.38
N MET A 172 6.61 6.52 -11.05
CA MET A 172 6.69 7.97 -10.88
C MET A 172 6.34 8.39 -9.45
N LEU A 173 5.27 7.83 -8.87
CA LEU A 173 4.89 8.10 -7.47
C LEU A 173 5.97 7.70 -6.48
N SER A 174 6.60 6.53 -6.67
CA SER A 174 7.73 6.09 -5.83
C SER A 174 8.90 7.08 -5.88
N GLY A 175 9.19 7.66 -7.05
CA GLY A 175 10.23 8.68 -7.20
C GLY A 175 9.94 9.97 -6.42
N PHE A 176 8.68 10.38 -6.30
CA PHE A 176 8.29 11.52 -5.47
C PHE A 176 8.32 11.18 -3.96
N ALA A 177 7.87 9.99 -3.58
CA ALA A 177 7.84 9.56 -2.18
C ALA A 177 9.22 9.54 -1.51
N THR A 178 10.29 9.24 -2.27
CA THR A 178 11.68 9.19 -1.74
C THR A 178 12.34 10.56 -1.58
N ARG A 179 11.73 11.64 -2.04
CA ARG A 179 12.31 12.99 -2.06
C ARG A 179 11.71 13.97 -1.06
N VAL A 180 11.06 13.45 -0.03
CA VAL A 180 10.50 14.30 1.02
C VAL A 180 11.63 14.96 1.83
N PRO A 181 11.59 16.28 2.07
CA PRO A 181 12.58 16.95 2.90
C PRO A 181 12.56 16.40 4.33
N LEU A 182 13.73 16.08 4.88
CA LEU A 182 13.89 15.49 6.22
C LEU A 182 13.28 16.33 7.36
N ASN A 183 13.16 17.65 7.17
CA ASN A 183 12.67 18.59 8.18
C ASN A 183 11.32 19.22 7.80
N ALA A 184 10.54 18.58 6.92
CA ALA A 184 9.25 19.10 6.49
C ALA A 184 8.26 19.09 7.66
N THR A 185 7.56 20.21 7.87
CA THR A 185 6.42 20.22 8.79
C THR A 185 5.26 19.40 8.20
N PRO A 186 4.27 18.95 9.00
CA PRO A 186 3.09 18.26 8.47
C PRO A 186 2.37 19.03 7.35
N ARG A 187 2.37 20.37 7.44
CA ARG A 187 1.78 21.26 6.42
C ARG A 187 2.59 21.26 5.12
N ASP A 188 3.93 21.36 5.24
CA ASP A 188 4.82 21.35 4.07
C ASP A 188 4.74 20.01 3.35
N LEU A 189 4.61 18.96 4.12
CA LEU A 189 4.45 17.60 3.64
C LEU A 189 3.16 17.42 2.84
N GLN A 190 2.03 17.87 3.38
CA GLN A 190 0.75 17.82 2.70
C GLN A 190 0.77 18.63 1.40
N ALA A 191 1.40 19.82 1.42
CA ALA A 191 1.57 20.65 0.23
C ALA A 191 2.47 19.96 -0.81
N TYR A 192 3.58 19.35 -0.37
CA TYR A 192 4.47 18.59 -1.25
C TYR A 192 3.75 17.39 -1.90
N GLN A 193 2.97 16.64 -1.14
CA GLN A 193 2.21 15.49 -1.64
C GLN A 193 1.17 15.91 -2.68
N ALA A 194 0.43 16.98 -2.42
CA ALA A 194 -0.55 17.50 -3.36
C ALA A 194 0.10 17.97 -4.67
N ALA A 195 1.19 18.73 -4.59
CA ALA A 195 1.95 19.20 -5.75
C ALA A 195 2.59 18.03 -6.53
N SER A 196 3.07 17.02 -5.82
CA SER A 196 3.65 15.81 -6.44
C SER A 196 2.60 14.98 -7.16
N ALA A 197 1.41 14.82 -6.57
CA ALA A 197 0.28 14.12 -7.19
C ALA A 197 -0.15 14.81 -8.48
N GLU A 198 -0.36 16.12 -8.44
CA GLU A 198 -0.72 16.93 -9.61
C GLU A 198 0.35 16.84 -10.70
N THR A 199 1.62 17.00 -10.32
CA THR A 199 2.75 16.94 -11.27
C THR A 199 2.87 15.57 -11.93
N CYS A 200 2.75 14.50 -11.15
CA CYS A 200 2.80 13.12 -11.64
C CYS A 200 1.71 12.88 -12.70
N VAL A 201 0.46 13.23 -12.38
CA VAL A 201 -0.68 13.04 -13.29
C VAL A 201 -0.56 13.90 -14.53
N ARG A 202 -0.18 15.16 -14.39
CA ARG A 202 0.02 16.07 -15.52
C ARG A 202 1.10 15.58 -16.47
N ILE A 203 2.25 15.13 -15.97
CA ILE A 203 3.32 14.60 -16.81
C ILE A 203 2.87 13.31 -17.52
N LEU A 204 2.19 12.42 -16.80
CA LEU A 204 1.73 11.14 -17.35
C LEU A 204 0.69 11.33 -18.46
N LEU A 205 -0.26 12.25 -18.29
CA LEU A 205 -1.36 12.44 -19.24
C LEU A 205 -0.99 13.37 -20.41
N HIS A 206 -0.14 14.37 -20.16
CA HIS A 206 0.15 15.43 -21.15
C HIS A 206 1.63 15.54 -21.56
N GLY A 207 2.53 14.85 -20.86
CA GLY A 207 3.97 14.93 -21.08
C GLY A 207 4.58 16.26 -20.63
N ILE A 208 5.83 16.53 -21.05
CA ILE A 208 6.60 17.75 -20.74
C ILE A 208 6.88 18.62 -21.98
N ALA A 209 6.60 18.11 -23.17
CA ALA A 209 6.80 18.85 -24.40
C ALA A 209 5.67 19.87 -24.63
N ARG A 210 5.97 20.99 -25.26
CA ARG A 210 4.94 21.91 -25.74
C ARG A 210 4.10 21.21 -26.82
N SER A 211 2.78 21.28 -26.69
CA SER A 211 1.89 20.89 -27.76
C SER A 211 2.17 21.86 -28.94
N HIS A 212 2.73 21.37 -30.03
CA HIS A 212 2.74 22.12 -31.29
C HIS A 212 1.32 21.99 -31.83
N GLY A 213 0.52 23.06 -31.66
CA GLY A 213 -0.79 23.22 -32.29
C GLY A 213 -0.68 23.39 -33.79
#